data_3804debaaa8984633cb084c82ac65d9a
#
_entry.id   3804debaaa8984633cb084c82ac65d9a
#
_cell.length_a   1.000
_cell.length_b   1.000
_cell.length_c   1.000
_cell.angle_alpha   90.00
_cell.angle_beta   90.00
_cell.angle_gamma   90.00
#
_symmetry.space_group_name_H-M   'P 1'
#
loop_
_entity.id
_entity.type
_entity.pdbx_description
1 polymer ?
#
loop_
_entity_poly.entity_id
_entity_poly.type
_entity_poly.pdbx_seq_one_letter_code
_entity_poly.pdbx_strand_id
1 'polypeptide(L)'
;KLDNTRLLRVNVDGTGFEPLFKKRHFKDLPDNFPQQSAIIDYLLNDDDHILVQIRTSNYRYPDVVKLNIDKNSIQMVQKAKTHVRSWMTDEEGRVRVGNKYERDQEISSAILFKDLNTNKFRTIWEFANLSEDSKAILGFGENPNKVWFEAYEDGRLAVFSTDLSKQSIEPTLVYSHPKRDVDTRLRYKKGKKDPIGLYFRDENYHLVTWDEKEAKFEKSIYKLFPGKEIYFLSSSKNGNRYILFVEDTSTPGSFYMGDRKKGTLELIADSYPALVNVELPQKEAVNY
;
A
#
# COMPACT_ATOMS: atom_id res chain seq x y z
N LYS A 1 -16.54 17.49 -8.35
CA LYS A 1 -16.69 17.59 -6.88
C LYS A 1 -15.35 17.28 -6.26
N LEU A 2 -14.72 18.22 -5.57
CA LEU A 2 -13.46 17.95 -4.87
C LEU A 2 -13.82 17.25 -3.56
N ASP A 3 -13.38 16.01 -3.40
CA ASP A 3 -13.59 15.27 -2.17
C ASP A 3 -12.73 15.86 -1.05
N ASN A 4 -13.35 16.06 0.10
CA ASN A 4 -12.71 16.57 1.29
C ASN A 4 -12.41 15.41 2.23
N THR A 5 -11.15 14.97 2.31
CA THR A 5 -10.72 13.90 3.22
C THR A 5 -10.07 14.51 4.45
N ARG A 6 -10.58 14.18 5.63
CA ARG A 6 -10.03 14.61 6.92
C ARG A 6 -9.48 13.44 7.70
N LEU A 7 -8.28 13.58 8.22
CA LEU A 7 -7.75 12.65 9.20
C LEU A 7 -8.26 13.02 10.59
N LEU A 8 -8.85 12.04 11.25
CA LEU A 8 -9.39 12.13 12.59
C LEU A 8 -8.63 11.14 13.48
N ARG A 9 -8.48 11.46 14.76
CA ARG A 9 -8.06 10.50 15.78
C ARG A 9 -9.20 10.21 16.73
N VAL A 10 -9.16 9.03 17.33
CA VAL A 10 -10.03 8.59 18.40
C VAL A 10 -9.23 7.67 19.30
N ASN A 11 -9.44 7.73 20.60
CA ASN A 11 -8.84 6.80 21.56
C ASN A 11 -9.47 5.41 21.41
N VAL A 12 -8.77 4.37 21.86
CA VAL A 12 -9.26 2.99 21.79
C VAL A 12 -10.59 2.80 22.54
N ASP A 13 -10.85 3.60 23.57
CA ASP A 13 -12.09 3.62 24.33
C ASP A 13 -13.23 4.43 23.67
N GLY A 14 -12.98 4.98 22.48
CA GLY A 14 -13.94 5.79 21.71
C GLY A 14 -13.98 7.27 22.11
N THR A 15 -13.21 7.70 23.09
CA THR A 15 -13.11 9.11 23.49
C THR A 15 -12.12 9.90 22.64
N GLY A 16 -12.02 11.22 22.82
CA GLY A 16 -10.99 12.05 22.18
C GLY A 16 -11.11 12.17 20.67
N PHE A 17 -12.30 12.04 20.11
CA PHE A 17 -12.54 12.19 18.67
C PHE A 17 -12.26 13.63 18.24
N GLU A 18 -11.16 13.85 17.48
CA GLU A 18 -10.80 15.17 17.00
C GLU A 18 -10.04 15.14 15.65
N PRO A 19 -10.08 16.26 14.88
CA PRO A 19 -9.27 16.40 13.67
C PRO A 19 -7.79 16.52 13.99
N LEU A 20 -6.96 15.75 13.27
CA LEU A 20 -5.50 15.83 13.37
C LEU A 20 -4.93 17.11 12.77
N PHE A 21 -5.58 17.65 11.73
CA PHE A 21 -5.18 18.92 11.14
C PHE A 21 -6.11 20.05 11.58
N LYS A 22 -5.53 21.17 12.01
CA LYS A 22 -6.22 22.38 12.48
C LYS A 22 -5.95 23.55 11.53
N LYS A 23 -6.80 24.58 11.53
CA LYS A 23 -6.67 25.78 10.66
C LYS A 23 -5.25 26.36 10.66
N ARG A 24 -4.57 26.36 11.80
CA ARG A 24 -3.18 26.85 11.92
C ARG A 24 -2.16 26.17 10.99
N HIS A 25 -2.46 24.97 10.50
CA HIS A 25 -1.59 24.21 9.59
C HIS A 25 -1.75 24.64 8.11
N PHE A 26 -2.74 25.48 7.82
CA PHE A 26 -3.15 25.88 6.46
C PHE A 26 -3.14 27.40 6.29
N LYS A 27 -2.22 28.10 6.95
CA LYS A 27 -2.20 29.57 7.00
C LYS A 27 -2.14 30.23 5.61
N ASP A 28 -1.48 29.55 4.67
CA ASP A 28 -1.25 30.06 3.32
C ASP A 28 -2.34 29.61 2.32
N LEU A 29 -3.38 28.92 2.80
CA LEU A 29 -4.48 28.45 1.97
C LEU A 29 -5.79 29.15 2.32
N PRO A 30 -6.72 29.35 1.35
CA PRO A 30 -8.05 29.88 1.61
C PRO A 30 -8.82 29.08 2.65
N ASP A 31 -9.65 29.75 3.47
CA ASP A 31 -10.39 29.11 4.57
C ASP A 31 -11.30 27.96 4.14
N ASN A 32 -11.83 28.00 2.93
CA ASN A 32 -12.70 26.99 2.34
C ASN A 32 -11.97 26.00 1.44
N PHE A 33 -10.63 25.97 1.50
CA PHE A 33 -9.86 25.07 0.66
C PHE A 33 -10.13 23.61 1.05
N PRO A 34 -10.47 22.73 0.08
CA PRO A 34 -10.74 21.33 0.37
C PRO A 34 -9.47 20.63 0.81
N GLN A 35 -9.51 20.08 2.02
CA GLN A 35 -8.40 19.28 2.56
C GLN A 35 -8.40 17.91 1.88
N GLN A 36 -7.26 17.52 1.36
CA GLN A 36 -6.99 16.18 0.85
C GLN A 36 -5.71 15.69 1.51
N SER A 37 -5.86 14.75 2.43
CA SER A 37 -4.75 14.17 3.17
C SER A 37 -4.71 12.66 2.98
N ALA A 38 -3.51 12.11 2.88
CA ALA A 38 -3.30 10.67 2.87
C ALA A 38 -2.08 10.32 3.73
N ILE A 39 -2.23 9.33 4.60
CA ILE A 39 -1.08 8.76 5.32
C ILE A 39 -0.25 7.99 4.28
N ILE A 40 1.02 8.32 4.20
CA ILE A 40 1.98 7.63 3.30
C ILE A 40 2.93 6.71 4.07
N ASP A 41 3.04 6.90 5.40
CA ASP A 41 3.83 6.04 6.26
C ASP A 41 3.37 6.14 7.72
N TYR A 42 3.26 5.01 8.39
CA TYR A 42 2.93 4.93 9.82
C TYR A 42 4.15 4.98 10.72
N LEU A 43 5.36 5.07 10.18
CA LEU A 43 6.63 5.15 10.90
C LEU A 43 6.74 4.07 12.00
N LEU A 44 6.80 2.81 11.61
CA LEU A 44 6.71 1.63 12.51
C LEU A 44 7.65 1.65 13.74
N ASN A 45 8.68 2.50 13.73
CA ASN A 45 9.63 2.68 14.82
C ASN A 45 9.46 4.01 15.58
N ASP A 46 8.36 4.74 15.32
CA ASP A 46 8.05 6.04 15.92
C ASP A 46 6.56 6.08 16.25
N ASP A 47 6.21 5.68 17.48
CA ASP A 47 4.82 5.51 17.92
C ASP A 47 4.05 6.85 18.00
N ASP A 48 4.75 7.99 18.04
CA ASP A 48 4.15 9.31 18.19
C ASP A 48 3.81 10.00 16.87
N HIS A 49 4.36 9.52 15.75
CA HIS A 49 4.30 10.24 14.50
C HIS A 49 3.85 9.36 13.31
N ILE A 50 3.28 10.06 12.33
CA ILE A 50 3.00 9.50 10.99
C ILE A 50 3.48 10.47 9.92
N LEU A 51 3.75 9.98 8.71
CA LEU A 51 3.97 10.82 7.53
C LEU A 51 2.67 10.96 6.73
N VAL A 52 2.33 12.20 6.45
CA VAL A 52 1.11 12.55 5.74
C VAL A 52 1.45 13.42 4.56
N GLN A 53 0.99 13.03 3.36
CA GLN A 53 0.95 13.96 2.26
C GLN A 53 -0.31 14.82 2.35
N ILE A 54 -0.13 16.12 2.28
CA ILE A 54 -1.20 17.11 2.44
C ILE A 54 -0.79 18.44 1.83
N ARG A 55 -1.73 19.23 1.36
CA ARG A 55 -1.46 20.58 0.87
C ARG A 55 -1.44 21.54 2.04
N THR A 56 -0.28 22.05 2.41
CA THR A 56 -0.10 23.02 3.50
C THR A 56 0.40 24.37 3.01
N SER A 57 1.27 24.38 2.02
CA SER A 57 1.91 25.57 1.45
C SER A 57 1.58 25.80 -0.01
N ASN A 58 1.01 24.82 -0.68
CA ASN A 58 0.69 24.87 -2.10
C ASN A 58 -0.69 24.27 -2.35
N TYR A 59 -1.59 25.03 -2.98
CA TYR A 59 -2.95 24.58 -3.28
C TYR A 59 -3.05 23.57 -4.44
N ARG A 60 -1.97 23.36 -5.21
CA ARG A 60 -1.97 22.46 -6.36
C ARG A 60 -1.36 21.10 -6.07
N TYR A 61 -0.27 21.07 -5.30
CA TYR A 61 0.55 19.86 -5.10
C TYR A 61 0.78 19.60 -3.62
N PRO A 62 0.85 18.32 -3.19
CA PRO A 62 1.00 17.99 -1.79
C PRO A 62 2.45 18.16 -1.30
N ASP A 63 2.58 18.67 -0.09
CA ASP A 63 3.75 18.54 0.76
C ASP A 63 3.74 17.18 1.46
N VAL A 64 4.84 16.79 2.09
CA VAL A 64 4.88 15.73 3.10
C VAL A 64 5.27 16.33 4.44
N VAL A 65 4.45 16.07 5.43
CA VAL A 65 4.69 16.49 6.82
C VAL A 65 4.78 15.29 7.74
N LYS A 66 5.66 15.38 8.74
CA LYS A 66 5.68 14.50 9.89
C LYS A 66 4.73 15.08 10.93
N LEU A 67 3.65 14.37 11.20
CA LEU A 67 2.59 14.79 12.11
C LEU A 67 2.74 14.03 13.44
N ASN A 68 2.88 14.78 14.54
CA ASN A 68 2.75 14.20 15.88
C ASN A 68 1.25 14.01 16.18
N ILE A 69 0.83 12.77 16.44
CA ILE A 69 -0.58 12.42 16.59
C ILE A 69 -1.20 12.94 17.91
N ASP A 70 -0.39 13.13 18.95
CA ASP A 70 -0.88 13.62 20.26
C ASP A 70 -0.86 15.15 20.34
N LYS A 71 0.25 15.75 19.92
CA LYS A 71 0.44 17.22 20.03
C LYS A 71 -0.20 18.00 18.88
N ASN A 72 -0.64 17.30 17.83
CA ASN A 72 -1.14 17.95 16.61
C ASN A 72 -0.13 18.98 16.04
N SER A 73 1.16 18.70 16.15
CA SER A 73 2.22 19.51 15.56
C SER A 73 2.73 18.87 14.28
N ILE A 74 3.10 19.69 13.31
CA ILE A 74 3.65 19.23 12.03
C ILE A 74 5.07 19.72 11.83
N GLN A 75 5.90 18.88 11.22
CA GLN A 75 7.23 19.24 10.74
C GLN A 75 7.28 18.97 9.23
N MET A 76 7.74 19.94 8.44
CA MET A 76 7.92 19.77 6.99
C MET A 76 9.03 18.77 6.71
N VAL A 77 8.72 17.72 5.95
CA VAL A 77 9.67 16.69 5.50
C VAL A 77 10.03 16.89 4.03
N GLN A 78 9.02 17.12 3.19
CA GLN A 78 9.21 17.37 1.77
C GLN A 78 8.22 18.45 1.31
N LYS A 79 8.77 19.53 0.77
CA LYS A 79 7.93 20.57 0.12
C LYS A 79 7.38 20.05 -1.21
N ALA A 80 6.20 20.54 -1.55
CA ALA A 80 5.57 20.31 -2.83
C ALA A 80 6.54 20.56 -3.99
N LYS A 81 6.46 19.72 -5.02
CA LYS A 81 7.13 19.95 -6.30
C LYS A 81 6.08 20.06 -7.40
N THR A 82 6.37 20.89 -8.39
CA THR A 82 5.50 21.10 -9.54
C THR A 82 5.16 19.76 -10.20
N HIS A 83 3.88 19.55 -10.44
CA HIS A 83 3.27 18.36 -11.07
C HIS A 83 3.39 17.05 -10.27
N VAL A 84 4.08 17.02 -9.12
CA VAL A 84 4.10 15.82 -8.26
C VAL A 84 2.76 15.70 -7.52
N ARG A 85 2.06 14.58 -7.75
CA ARG A 85 0.72 14.31 -7.21
C ARG A 85 0.72 13.39 -6.00
N SER A 86 1.73 12.55 -5.89
CA SER A 86 1.88 11.65 -4.75
C SER A 86 3.34 11.39 -4.42
N TRP A 87 3.57 11.06 -3.16
CA TRP A 87 4.87 10.73 -2.60
C TRP A 87 4.88 9.31 -2.05
N MET A 88 6.03 8.66 -2.08
CA MET A 88 6.25 7.37 -1.45
C MET A 88 7.54 7.41 -0.63
N THR A 89 7.52 6.68 0.49
CA THR A 89 8.65 6.49 1.41
C THR A 89 9.34 5.16 1.17
N ASP A 90 10.58 5.06 1.64
CA ASP A 90 11.26 3.77 1.81
C ASP A 90 10.97 3.17 3.19
N GLU A 91 11.51 1.98 3.47
CA GLU A 91 11.34 1.25 4.72
C GLU A 91 11.86 1.96 6.00
N GLU A 92 12.59 3.08 5.82
CA GLU A 92 13.07 3.94 6.91
C GLU A 92 12.21 5.21 7.07
N GLY A 93 11.09 5.32 6.37
CA GLY A 93 10.22 6.49 6.39
C GLY A 93 10.80 7.72 5.69
N ARG A 94 11.79 7.56 4.79
CA ARG A 94 12.36 8.67 4.02
C ARG A 94 11.59 8.84 2.73
N VAL A 95 11.18 10.06 2.39
CA VAL A 95 10.54 10.35 1.10
C VAL A 95 11.53 10.13 -0.03
N ARG A 96 11.26 9.13 -0.87
CA ARG A 96 12.17 8.68 -1.94
C ARG A 96 11.58 8.84 -3.34
N VAL A 97 10.29 8.72 -3.50
CA VAL A 97 9.62 8.76 -4.80
C VAL A 97 8.61 9.87 -4.86
N GLY A 98 8.57 10.57 -6.00
CA GLY A 98 7.51 11.48 -6.37
C GLY A 98 6.91 11.07 -7.71
N ASN A 99 5.61 10.80 -7.74
CA ASN A 99 4.89 10.52 -8.97
C ASN A 99 4.40 11.83 -9.59
N LYS A 100 4.98 12.17 -10.72
CA LYS A 100 4.69 13.38 -11.49
C LYS A 100 3.62 13.08 -12.54
N TYR A 101 2.69 14.02 -12.71
CA TYR A 101 1.66 13.96 -13.72
C TYR A 101 1.45 15.34 -14.33
N GLU A 102 1.63 15.46 -15.61
CA GLU A 102 1.42 16.67 -16.40
C GLU A 102 0.24 16.48 -17.35
N ARG A 103 -0.54 17.53 -17.55
CA ARG A 103 -1.71 17.54 -18.42
C ARG A 103 -1.72 18.79 -19.31
N ASP A 104 -0.58 19.22 -19.79
CA ASP A 104 -0.51 20.42 -20.63
C ASP A 104 -0.85 20.08 -22.09
N GLN A 105 0.09 19.98 -23.02
CA GLN A 105 -0.18 19.68 -24.41
C GLN A 105 -0.23 18.16 -24.69
N GLU A 106 0.56 17.38 -23.96
CA GLU A 106 0.51 15.92 -23.94
C GLU A 106 0.38 15.43 -22.50
N ILE A 107 -0.44 14.38 -22.30
CA ILE A 107 -0.59 13.78 -20.98
C ILE A 107 0.63 12.89 -20.73
N SER A 108 1.53 13.33 -19.85
CA SER A 108 2.73 12.59 -19.49
C SER A 108 2.83 12.31 -18.00
N SER A 109 3.46 11.21 -17.67
CA SER A 109 3.82 10.82 -16.30
C SER A 109 5.31 10.64 -16.18
N ALA A 110 5.85 10.96 -15.01
CA ALA A 110 7.24 10.71 -14.70
C ALA A 110 7.41 10.25 -13.25
N ILE A 111 8.40 9.42 -13.01
CA ILE A 111 8.78 8.98 -11.68
C ILE A 111 10.09 9.65 -11.29
N LEU A 112 10.03 10.43 -10.21
CA LEU A 112 11.18 11.06 -9.58
C LEU A 112 11.69 10.16 -8.46
N PHE A 113 12.99 9.96 -8.42
CA PHE A 113 13.66 9.20 -7.37
C PHE A 113 14.69 10.07 -6.66
N LYS A 114 14.66 10.08 -5.32
CA LYS A 114 15.58 10.84 -4.50
C LYS A 114 16.81 10.01 -4.16
N ASP A 115 17.96 10.46 -4.59
CA ASP A 115 19.25 9.90 -4.23
C ASP A 115 19.61 10.29 -2.78
N LEU A 116 20.01 9.32 -1.96
CA LEU A 116 20.33 9.54 -0.54
C LEU A 116 21.66 10.27 -0.33
N ASN A 117 22.62 10.08 -1.23
CA ASN A 117 23.95 10.69 -1.10
C ASN A 117 23.91 12.18 -1.45
N THR A 118 23.19 12.53 -2.52
CA THR A 118 23.09 13.91 -3.00
C THR A 118 21.88 14.66 -2.44
N ASN A 119 20.91 13.94 -1.87
CA ASN A 119 19.63 14.44 -1.41
C ASN A 119 18.79 15.15 -2.50
N LYS A 120 19.07 14.84 -3.79
CA LYS A 120 18.42 15.44 -4.95
C LYS A 120 17.52 14.44 -5.65
N PHE A 121 16.41 14.92 -6.22
CA PHE A 121 15.56 14.14 -7.10
C PHE A 121 16.09 14.12 -8.51
N ARG A 122 16.05 12.98 -9.18
CA ARG A 122 16.23 12.81 -10.63
C ARG A 122 15.02 12.07 -11.20
N THR A 123 14.68 12.34 -12.44
CA THR A 123 13.72 11.55 -13.20
C THR A 123 14.36 10.20 -13.53
N ILE A 124 13.68 9.11 -13.21
CA ILE A 124 14.14 7.76 -13.52
C ILE A 124 13.37 7.16 -14.69
N TRP A 125 12.07 7.49 -14.80
CA TRP A 125 11.23 7.10 -15.93
C TRP A 125 10.29 8.24 -16.31
N GLU A 126 10.03 8.33 -17.61
CA GLU A 126 9.07 9.24 -18.20
C GLU A 126 8.32 8.50 -19.32
N PHE A 127 7.01 8.62 -19.37
CA PHE A 127 6.16 7.88 -20.29
C PHE A 127 4.84 8.61 -20.54
N ALA A 128 4.21 8.34 -21.69
CA ALA A 128 2.85 8.78 -21.96
C ALA A 128 1.88 8.02 -21.06
N ASN A 129 0.83 8.69 -20.59
CA ASN A 129 -0.18 8.03 -19.76
C ASN A 129 -0.89 6.92 -20.53
N LEU A 130 -1.18 5.84 -19.81
CA LEU A 130 -1.85 4.65 -20.35
C LEU A 130 -1.10 3.97 -21.51
N SER A 131 0.20 4.23 -21.65
CA SER A 131 1.06 3.50 -22.58
C SER A 131 1.58 2.21 -21.96
N GLU A 132 2.00 1.27 -22.80
CA GLU A 132 2.70 0.06 -22.36
C GLU A 132 4.08 0.36 -21.75
N ASP A 133 4.60 1.59 -21.92
CA ASP A 133 5.80 2.06 -21.23
C ASP A 133 5.56 2.47 -19.78
N SER A 134 4.29 2.51 -19.34
CA SER A 134 3.91 2.92 -18.00
C SER A 134 4.56 2.04 -16.93
N LYS A 135 5.01 2.68 -15.86
CA LYS A 135 5.65 2.02 -14.72
C LYS A 135 5.12 2.58 -13.41
N ALA A 136 5.03 1.73 -12.38
CA ALA A 136 4.64 2.16 -11.04
C ALA A 136 5.54 1.49 -10.00
N ILE A 137 6.16 2.28 -9.11
CA ILE A 137 6.93 1.72 -8.00
C ILE A 137 5.95 1.14 -6.97
N LEU A 138 6.15 -0.13 -6.62
CA LEU A 138 5.37 -0.87 -5.64
C LEU A 138 5.95 -0.76 -4.24
N GLY A 139 7.27 -0.65 -4.09
CA GLY A 139 7.92 -0.56 -2.80
C GLY A 139 9.43 -0.74 -2.87
N PHE A 140 10.02 -0.71 -1.68
CA PHE A 140 11.45 -0.78 -1.44
C PHE A 140 11.84 -2.08 -0.74
N GLY A 141 13.16 -2.34 -0.66
CA GLY A 141 13.73 -3.43 0.10
C GLY A 141 14.74 -2.97 1.14
N GLU A 142 15.47 -3.93 1.70
CA GLU A 142 16.54 -3.69 2.68
C GLU A 142 17.63 -2.77 2.11
N ASN A 143 18.03 -3.00 0.84
CA ASN A 143 18.80 -2.01 0.09
C ASN A 143 17.86 -0.86 -0.31
N PRO A 144 18.05 0.36 0.21
CA PRO A 144 17.14 1.49 -0.03
C PRO A 144 17.15 2.00 -1.48
N ASN A 145 18.02 1.48 -2.34
CA ASN A 145 18.03 1.76 -3.78
C ASN A 145 17.42 0.63 -4.60
N LYS A 146 17.17 -0.53 -4.00
CA LYS A 146 16.45 -1.62 -4.66
C LYS A 146 14.95 -1.37 -4.57
N VAL A 147 14.30 -1.33 -5.71
CA VAL A 147 12.85 -1.12 -5.84
C VAL A 147 12.22 -2.27 -6.58
N TRP A 148 10.98 -2.56 -6.24
CA TRP A 148 10.05 -3.37 -7.02
C TRP A 148 9.08 -2.45 -7.71
N PHE A 149 8.75 -2.76 -8.96
CA PHE A 149 7.85 -1.94 -9.76
C PHE A 149 7.06 -2.79 -10.74
N GLU A 150 5.90 -2.29 -11.13
CA GLU A 150 5.09 -2.83 -12.21
C GLU A 150 5.52 -2.22 -13.54
N ALA A 151 5.54 -3.06 -14.57
CA ALA A 151 5.69 -2.66 -15.96
C ALA A 151 5.06 -3.73 -16.86
N TYR A 152 4.84 -3.39 -18.12
CA TYR A 152 4.34 -4.36 -19.09
C TYR A 152 5.44 -5.32 -19.56
N GLU A 153 5.07 -6.60 -19.67
CA GLU A 153 5.84 -7.70 -20.24
C GLU A 153 4.90 -8.49 -21.15
N ASP A 154 5.20 -8.57 -22.44
CA ASP A 154 4.36 -9.24 -23.44
C ASP A 154 2.88 -8.80 -23.37
N GLY A 155 2.64 -7.49 -23.27
CA GLY A 155 1.31 -6.87 -23.24
C GLY A 155 0.52 -7.07 -21.96
N ARG A 156 1.15 -7.54 -20.85
CA ARG A 156 0.54 -7.71 -19.53
C ARG A 156 1.37 -7.09 -18.43
N LEU A 157 0.72 -6.60 -17.37
CA LEU A 157 1.42 -6.11 -16.19
C LEU A 157 2.16 -7.26 -15.49
N ALA A 158 3.42 -7.03 -15.19
CA ALA A 158 4.31 -7.92 -14.48
C ALA A 158 5.12 -7.14 -13.43
N VAL A 159 5.73 -7.85 -12.49
CA VAL A 159 6.54 -7.27 -11.43
C VAL A 159 8.01 -7.46 -11.71
N PHE A 160 8.74 -6.37 -11.65
CA PHE A 160 10.18 -6.30 -11.83
C PHE A 160 10.86 -5.77 -10.57
N SER A 161 12.16 -5.97 -10.48
CA SER A 161 13.03 -5.28 -9.52
C SER A 161 14.23 -4.67 -10.23
N THR A 162 14.78 -3.59 -9.66
CA THR A 162 16.01 -2.98 -10.13
C THR A 162 16.75 -2.25 -9.00
N ASP A 163 18.04 -2.00 -9.16
CA ASP A 163 18.83 -1.17 -8.26
C ASP A 163 19.05 0.22 -8.89
N LEU A 164 18.42 1.21 -8.30
CA LEU A 164 18.48 2.60 -8.75
C LEU A 164 19.74 3.35 -8.31
N SER A 165 20.69 2.70 -7.62
CA SER A 165 22.02 3.29 -7.37
C SER A 165 22.88 3.33 -8.64
N LYS A 166 22.58 2.46 -9.59
CA LYS A 166 23.28 2.35 -10.86
C LYS A 166 22.82 3.45 -11.84
N GLN A 167 23.71 3.84 -12.74
CA GLN A 167 23.40 4.81 -13.79
C GLN A 167 22.50 4.22 -14.87
N SER A 168 22.73 2.96 -15.24
CA SER A 168 21.88 2.17 -16.12
C SER A 168 20.84 1.41 -15.27
N ILE A 169 19.58 1.56 -15.62
CA ILE A 169 18.47 0.84 -14.96
C ILE A 169 18.26 -0.47 -15.71
N GLU A 170 18.63 -1.57 -15.07
CA GLU A 170 18.46 -2.92 -15.62
C GLU A 170 17.36 -3.65 -14.85
N PRO A 171 16.17 -3.81 -15.46
CA PRO A 171 15.06 -4.54 -14.84
C PRO A 171 15.36 -6.03 -14.77
N THR A 172 14.97 -6.64 -13.64
CA THR A 172 14.94 -8.09 -13.48
C THR A 172 13.50 -8.51 -13.25
N LEU A 173 12.96 -9.38 -14.10
CA LEU A 173 11.63 -9.94 -13.92
C LEU A 173 11.55 -10.74 -12.63
N VAL A 174 10.59 -10.42 -11.78
CA VAL A 174 10.33 -11.09 -10.50
C VAL A 174 9.16 -12.05 -10.62
N TYR A 175 8.07 -11.57 -11.22
CA TYR A 175 6.88 -12.37 -11.41
C TYR A 175 6.04 -11.86 -12.59
N SER A 176 5.54 -12.78 -13.41
CA SER A 176 4.52 -12.55 -14.42
C SER A 176 3.49 -13.69 -14.40
N HIS A 177 2.28 -13.40 -14.87
CA HIS A 177 1.25 -14.42 -15.00
C HIS A 177 0.95 -14.67 -16.49
N PRO A 178 0.82 -15.95 -16.93
CA PRO A 178 0.74 -16.25 -18.38
C PRO A 178 -0.53 -15.76 -19.05
N LYS A 179 -1.58 -15.45 -18.31
CA LYS A 179 -2.90 -15.10 -18.85
C LYS A 179 -3.51 -13.80 -18.31
N ARG A 180 -2.97 -13.22 -17.23
CA ARG A 180 -3.57 -12.10 -16.51
C ARG A 180 -2.56 -11.02 -16.20
N ASP A 181 -3.05 -9.80 -16.04
CA ASP A 181 -2.28 -8.71 -15.46
C ASP A 181 -1.98 -8.99 -13.98
N VAL A 182 -0.78 -8.65 -13.55
CA VAL A 182 -0.37 -8.69 -12.17
C VAL A 182 -0.45 -7.27 -11.59
N ASP A 183 -1.69 -6.73 -11.51
CA ASP A 183 -1.96 -5.51 -10.75
C ASP A 183 -1.92 -5.86 -9.26
N THR A 184 -0.85 -5.44 -8.58
CA THR A 184 -0.44 -6.06 -7.33
C THR A 184 -0.04 -5.08 -6.24
N ARG A 185 0.08 -5.64 -5.04
CA ARG A 185 0.81 -5.04 -3.91
C ARG A 185 1.83 -6.03 -3.37
N LEU A 186 2.99 -5.51 -2.98
CA LEU A 186 4.01 -6.30 -2.33
C LEU A 186 3.58 -6.69 -0.91
N ARG A 187 4.02 -7.87 -0.51
CA ARG A 187 3.83 -8.38 0.85
C ARG A 187 5.13 -8.31 1.61
N TYR A 188 5.07 -7.70 2.77
CA TYR A 188 6.19 -7.63 3.70
C TYR A 188 5.88 -8.45 4.95
N LYS A 189 6.91 -9.04 5.52
CA LYS A 189 6.84 -9.66 6.83
C LYS A 189 7.45 -8.73 7.86
N LYS A 190 6.78 -8.54 8.98
CA LYS A 190 7.30 -7.72 10.07
C LYS A 190 8.71 -8.16 10.47
N GLY A 191 9.63 -7.19 10.54
CA GLY A 191 11.05 -7.45 10.80
C GLY A 191 11.88 -7.85 9.59
N LYS A 192 11.28 -7.95 8.39
CA LYS A 192 11.97 -8.05 7.11
C LYS A 192 11.69 -6.82 6.27
N LYS A 193 12.70 -6.25 5.68
CA LYS A 193 12.59 -5.08 4.81
C LYS A 193 12.39 -5.47 3.34
N ASP A 194 12.85 -6.65 2.93
CA ASP A 194 12.55 -7.17 1.60
C ASP A 194 11.16 -7.78 1.56
N PRO A 195 10.42 -7.60 0.46
CA PRO A 195 9.13 -8.24 0.28
C PRO A 195 9.27 -9.75 0.22
N ILE A 196 8.33 -10.46 0.80
CA ILE A 196 8.29 -11.93 0.86
C ILE A 196 7.39 -12.53 -0.22
N GLY A 197 6.68 -11.71 -0.96
CA GLY A 197 5.72 -12.12 -1.96
C GLY A 197 4.90 -10.94 -2.47
N LEU A 198 3.87 -11.28 -3.20
CA LEU A 198 2.87 -10.33 -3.70
C LEU A 198 1.47 -10.96 -3.65
N TYR A 199 0.46 -10.15 -3.80
CA TYR A 199 -0.89 -10.62 -4.09
C TYR A 199 -1.52 -9.80 -5.20
N PHE A 200 -2.29 -10.45 -6.03
CA PHE A 200 -3.10 -9.82 -7.05
C PHE A 200 -4.48 -10.48 -7.10
N ARG A 201 -5.41 -9.83 -7.74
CA ARG A 201 -6.78 -10.31 -7.87
C ARG A 201 -7.21 -10.29 -9.33
N ASP A 202 -7.77 -11.41 -9.76
CA ASP A 202 -8.63 -11.47 -10.94
C ASP A 202 -10.05 -11.88 -10.50
N GLU A 203 -10.58 -13.00 -10.97
CA GLU A 203 -11.81 -13.59 -10.42
C GLU A 203 -11.59 -14.14 -9.01
N ASN A 204 -10.33 -14.53 -8.68
CA ASN A 204 -9.93 -15.08 -7.40
C ASN A 204 -8.80 -14.24 -6.77
N TYR A 205 -8.57 -14.45 -5.50
CA TYR A 205 -7.44 -13.87 -4.78
C TYR A 205 -6.21 -14.79 -4.91
N HIS A 206 -5.14 -14.24 -5.47
CA HIS A 206 -3.89 -14.96 -5.69
C HIS A 206 -2.81 -14.47 -4.73
N LEU A 207 -2.21 -15.41 -4.03
CA LEU A 207 -1.11 -15.18 -3.12
C LEU A 207 0.14 -15.87 -3.65
N VAL A 208 1.14 -15.08 -4.03
CA VAL A 208 2.45 -15.56 -4.48
C VAL A 208 3.47 -15.29 -3.40
N THR A 209 4.07 -16.33 -2.85
CA THR A 209 5.00 -16.22 -1.73
C THR A 209 6.31 -16.93 -2.09
N TRP A 210 7.42 -16.17 -2.08
CA TRP A 210 8.77 -16.69 -2.34
C TRP A 210 9.59 -16.94 -1.07
N ASP A 211 9.12 -16.51 0.12
CA ASP A 211 9.67 -16.99 1.39
C ASP A 211 9.17 -18.40 1.69
N GLU A 212 10.06 -19.39 1.65
CA GLU A 212 9.69 -20.81 1.78
C GLU A 212 8.96 -21.15 3.11
N LYS A 213 9.33 -20.50 4.21
CA LYS A 213 8.69 -20.76 5.51
C LYS A 213 7.26 -20.24 5.53
N GLU A 214 7.04 -19.05 4.97
CA GLU A 214 5.70 -18.47 4.85
C GLU A 214 4.86 -19.29 3.86
N ALA A 215 5.41 -19.67 2.72
CA ALA A 215 4.69 -20.50 1.75
C ALA A 215 4.23 -21.84 2.34
N LYS A 216 5.10 -22.51 3.15
CA LYS A 216 4.72 -23.74 3.87
C LYS A 216 3.61 -23.49 4.89
N PHE A 217 3.70 -22.41 5.64
CA PHE A 217 2.66 -22.02 6.59
C PHE A 217 1.33 -21.73 5.88
N GLU A 218 1.31 -20.91 4.85
CA GLU A 218 0.13 -20.59 4.06
C GLU A 218 -0.52 -21.85 3.47
N LYS A 219 0.30 -22.75 2.90
CA LYS A 219 -0.19 -24.04 2.41
C LYS A 219 -0.88 -24.87 3.50
N SER A 220 -0.42 -24.78 4.75
CA SER A 220 -1.08 -25.47 5.87
C SER A 220 -2.45 -24.86 6.20
N ILE A 221 -2.57 -23.54 6.09
CA ILE A 221 -3.84 -22.84 6.31
C ILE A 221 -4.83 -23.15 5.18
N TYR A 222 -4.39 -23.12 3.91
CA TYR A 222 -5.26 -23.47 2.77
C TYR A 222 -5.83 -24.89 2.86
N LYS A 223 -5.11 -25.82 3.47
CA LYS A 223 -5.61 -27.17 3.70
C LYS A 223 -6.76 -27.25 4.70
N LEU A 224 -6.89 -26.29 5.61
CA LEU A 224 -7.98 -26.24 6.60
C LEU A 224 -9.29 -25.72 5.96
N PHE A 225 -9.20 -25.01 4.84
CA PHE A 225 -10.34 -24.39 4.17
C PHE A 225 -10.33 -24.70 2.67
N PRO A 226 -10.52 -25.96 2.27
CA PRO A 226 -10.46 -26.35 0.87
C PRO A 226 -11.57 -25.62 0.07
N GLY A 227 -11.18 -25.03 -1.08
CA GLY A 227 -12.10 -24.33 -1.97
C GLY A 227 -12.55 -22.94 -1.51
N LYS A 228 -12.02 -22.43 -0.38
CA LYS A 228 -12.35 -21.10 0.12
C LYS A 228 -11.27 -20.07 -0.21
N GLU A 229 -11.66 -18.81 -0.33
CA GLU A 229 -10.76 -17.68 -0.38
C GLU A 229 -10.30 -17.29 1.03
N ILE A 230 -9.00 -17.06 1.20
CA ILE A 230 -8.37 -16.76 2.48
C ILE A 230 -7.58 -15.48 2.39
N TYR A 231 -7.93 -14.51 3.23
CA TYR A 231 -7.26 -13.22 3.33
C TYR A 231 -6.52 -13.10 4.65
N PHE A 232 -5.22 -12.88 4.58
CA PHE A 232 -4.41 -12.56 5.76
C PHE A 232 -4.56 -11.07 6.07
N LEU A 233 -5.39 -10.71 7.04
CA LEU A 233 -5.75 -9.32 7.33
C LEU A 233 -4.70 -8.60 8.18
N SER A 234 -4.21 -9.26 9.22
CA SER A 234 -3.23 -8.65 10.13
C SER A 234 -2.42 -9.70 10.89
N SER A 235 -1.34 -9.24 11.49
CA SER A 235 -0.53 -10.06 12.40
C SER A 235 0.01 -9.22 13.56
N SER A 236 0.27 -9.90 14.69
CA SER A 236 0.95 -9.31 15.84
C SER A 236 2.38 -8.87 15.51
N LYS A 237 2.97 -8.02 16.35
CA LYS A 237 4.32 -7.47 16.17
C LYS A 237 5.40 -8.56 15.95
N ASN A 238 5.25 -9.71 16.57
CA ASN A 238 6.16 -10.85 16.43
C ASN A 238 5.72 -11.89 15.38
N GLY A 239 4.62 -11.64 14.66
CA GLY A 239 4.07 -12.52 13.64
C GLY A 239 3.45 -13.84 14.14
N ASN A 240 3.36 -14.06 15.47
CA ASN A 240 2.83 -15.31 16.00
C ASN A 240 1.30 -15.39 15.97
N ARG A 241 0.62 -14.28 16.29
CA ARG A 241 -0.84 -14.19 16.16
C ARG A 241 -1.19 -13.55 14.83
N TYR A 242 -2.26 -14.02 14.21
CA TYR A 242 -2.73 -13.50 12.92
C TYR A 242 -4.24 -13.58 12.83
N ILE A 243 -4.81 -12.73 12.02
CA ILE A 243 -6.25 -12.71 11.71
C ILE A 243 -6.41 -13.12 10.24
N LEU A 244 -7.30 -14.07 10.02
CA LEU A 244 -7.77 -14.47 8.69
C LEU A 244 -9.20 -14.05 8.51
N PHE A 245 -9.54 -13.69 7.30
CA PHE A 245 -10.91 -13.69 6.81
C PHE A 245 -11.03 -14.80 5.76
N VAL A 246 -12.07 -15.62 5.89
CA VAL A 246 -12.28 -16.78 5.03
C VAL A 246 -13.70 -16.70 4.49
N GLU A 247 -13.84 -16.71 3.18
CA GLU A 247 -15.12 -16.68 2.48
C GLU A 247 -15.15 -17.65 1.30
N ASP A 248 -16.32 -17.84 0.73
CA ASP A 248 -16.50 -18.49 -0.56
C ASP A 248 -17.70 -17.90 -1.32
N THR A 249 -18.02 -18.48 -2.46
CA THR A 249 -19.12 -17.99 -3.32
C THR A 249 -20.50 -18.16 -2.72
N SER A 250 -20.64 -18.96 -1.66
CA SER A 250 -21.92 -19.30 -1.01
C SER A 250 -21.99 -18.90 0.47
N THR A 251 -20.86 -18.41 1.06
CA THR A 251 -20.83 -17.98 2.47
C THR A 251 -20.32 -16.55 2.61
N PRO A 252 -20.94 -15.76 3.51
CA PRO A 252 -20.57 -14.34 3.65
C PRO A 252 -19.24 -14.10 4.35
N GLY A 253 -18.53 -15.15 4.74
CA GLY A 253 -17.23 -15.13 5.34
C GLY A 253 -17.20 -14.96 6.85
N SER A 254 -16.09 -15.40 7.44
CA SER A 254 -15.86 -15.43 8.88
C SER A 254 -14.42 -15.03 9.23
N PHE A 255 -14.25 -14.44 10.40
CA PHE A 255 -12.96 -14.05 10.93
C PHE A 255 -12.42 -15.10 11.89
N TYR A 256 -11.16 -15.45 11.72
CA TYR A 256 -10.43 -16.40 12.56
C TYR A 256 -9.18 -15.76 13.15
N MET A 257 -8.89 -16.08 14.40
CA MET A 257 -7.63 -15.75 15.04
C MET A 257 -6.76 -17.00 15.17
N GLY A 258 -5.56 -16.92 14.62
CA GLY A 258 -4.57 -18.00 14.71
C GLY A 258 -3.42 -17.66 15.64
N ASP A 259 -2.84 -18.70 16.26
CA ASP A 259 -1.58 -18.64 17.00
C ASP A 259 -0.61 -19.68 16.46
N ARG A 260 0.46 -19.22 15.80
CA ARG A 260 1.47 -20.11 15.16
C ARG A 260 2.24 -20.95 16.17
N LYS A 261 2.47 -20.43 17.39
CA LYS A 261 3.20 -21.18 18.43
C LYS A 261 2.36 -22.30 19.03
N LYS A 262 1.07 -22.02 19.23
CA LYS A 262 0.13 -23.01 19.77
C LYS A 262 -0.42 -23.94 18.71
N GLY A 263 -0.32 -23.58 17.43
CA GLY A 263 -0.94 -24.32 16.33
C GLY A 263 -2.47 -24.27 16.40
N THR A 264 -3.06 -23.20 16.97
CA THR A 264 -4.52 -23.05 17.10
C THR A 264 -5.05 -22.05 16.08
N LEU A 265 -6.30 -22.27 15.69
CA LEU A 265 -7.10 -21.39 14.86
C LEU A 265 -8.53 -21.39 15.39
N GLU A 266 -9.03 -20.23 15.81
CA GLU A 266 -10.30 -20.05 16.49
C GLU A 266 -11.18 -19.08 15.71
N LEU A 267 -12.46 -19.44 15.51
CA LEU A 267 -13.47 -18.51 14.99
C LEU A 267 -13.71 -17.40 16.02
N ILE A 268 -13.60 -16.15 15.57
CA ILE A 268 -13.84 -14.99 16.44
C ILE A 268 -15.11 -14.21 16.08
N ALA A 269 -15.50 -14.18 14.82
CA ALA A 269 -16.73 -13.52 14.38
C ALA A 269 -17.15 -13.99 12.99
N ASP A 270 -18.43 -13.93 12.72
CA ASP A 270 -19.01 -14.04 11.38
C ASP A 270 -19.31 -12.64 10.83
N SER A 271 -19.06 -12.41 9.53
CA SER A 271 -19.35 -11.12 8.87
C SER A 271 -20.84 -10.76 8.97
N TYR A 272 -21.70 -11.77 8.82
CA TYR A 272 -23.15 -11.64 8.87
C TYR A 272 -23.75 -12.74 9.75
N PRO A 273 -23.77 -12.59 11.10
CA PRO A 273 -24.24 -13.64 12.00
C PRO A 273 -25.65 -14.15 11.69
N ALA A 274 -26.53 -13.27 11.18
CA ALA A 274 -27.89 -13.64 10.79
C ALA A 274 -27.95 -14.59 9.58
N LEU A 275 -26.87 -14.73 8.81
CA LEU A 275 -26.82 -15.56 7.60
C LEU A 275 -26.06 -16.87 7.79
N VAL A 276 -25.53 -17.15 8.98
CA VAL A 276 -24.69 -18.35 9.23
C VAL A 276 -25.40 -19.67 8.90
N ASN A 277 -26.73 -19.73 9.09
CA ASN A 277 -27.53 -20.93 8.83
C ASN A 277 -28.46 -20.75 7.64
N VAL A 278 -28.20 -19.78 6.78
CA VAL A 278 -28.99 -19.52 5.56
C VAL A 278 -28.27 -20.10 4.38
N GLU A 279 -28.93 -20.97 3.62
CA GLU A 279 -28.42 -21.42 2.34
C GLU A 279 -28.47 -20.27 1.32
N LEU A 280 -27.31 -19.77 0.93
CA LEU A 280 -27.18 -18.68 -0.04
C LEU A 280 -26.92 -19.24 -1.44
N PRO A 281 -27.43 -18.57 -2.49
CA PRO A 281 -27.13 -18.94 -3.87
C PRO A 281 -25.63 -18.79 -4.13
N GLN A 282 -25.07 -19.70 -4.90
CA GLN A 282 -23.67 -19.65 -5.31
C GLN A 282 -23.46 -18.54 -6.33
N LYS A 283 -22.41 -17.76 -6.19
CA LYS A 283 -22.00 -16.76 -7.16
C LYS A 283 -21.29 -17.46 -8.33
N GLU A 284 -21.64 -17.09 -9.54
CA GLU A 284 -21.01 -17.60 -10.75
C GLU A 284 -20.33 -16.44 -11.52
N ALA A 285 -19.16 -16.71 -12.08
CA ALA A 285 -18.51 -15.79 -12.99
C ALA A 285 -19.17 -15.88 -14.37
N VAL A 286 -19.62 -14.75 -14.90
CA VAL A 286 -20.23 -14.66 -16.24
C VAL A 286 -19.30 -13.87 -17.14
N ASN A 287 -18.88 -14.48 -18.25
CA ASN A 287 -18.14 -13.80 -19.32
C ASN A 287 -19.14 -13.25 -20.37
N TYR A 288 -19.03 -11.98 -20.72
CA TYR A 288 -19.84 -11.30 -21.72
C TYR A 288 -19.02 -10.42 -22.64
#